data_9f5a395c9c15e036adf2d548a2d3d9fa
#
_entry.id   9f5a395c9c15e036adf2d548a2d3d9fa
#
_cell.length_a   1.000
_cell.length_b   1.000
_cell.length_c   1.000
_cell.angle_alpha   90.00
_cell.angle_beta   90.00
_cell.angle_gamma   90.00
#
_symmetry.space_group_name_H-M   'P 1'
#
loop_
_entity.id
_entity.type
_entity.pdbx_description
1 polymer ?
#
loop_
_entity_poly.entity_id
_entity_poly.type
_entity_poly.pdbx_seq_one_letter_code
_entity_poly.pdbx_strand_id
1 'polypeptide(L)'
;MKYLKRYIILISIFIPGFLNAQDTICKLKGQMDGYAGLNIANPIKWQTGARLIPSFSIGKTWKTNLKLDAEISVNSFLDYQFSDWKSIGSDYGIRPYRFWVRLSSERFELRAGLQKINFGSASMLRPLMWFDRMDPRDPLQLTDGVYALLGRYYFQNNANAWLWILWGNDKTKGWETIPSSSRIPEFGGRMQIPVPGGEAAISFHHRTADLSGSVNPLIINGSGTYPEDRLGLDGKWDLGVGLWTEYSLIHSELDTAYFQPWTKLFTLGMDYTFGLGNGLYMATEFFRYSNANKVFDPGVNKTFTSLTANYPLGINKLGGILYYSWTDKSWYRFIDFQRQSDNWTYYLFLFWNPDRILIYNTGNENNMFAGKGIQLMAVYNF
;
A
#
# COMPACT_ATOMS: atom_id res chain seq x y z
N MET A 1 6.12 -5.86 -27.22
CA MET A 1 7.45 -6.20 -27.72
C MET A 1 8.48 -5.06 -27.73
N LYS A 2 8.14 -3.78 -27.89
CA LYS A 2 9.10 -2.65 -27.84
C LYS A 2 9.76 -2.43 -26.47
N TYR A 3 9.09 -2.78 -25.37
CA TYR A 3 9.62 -2.58 -24.01
C TYR A 3 10.59 -3.69 -23.57
N LEU A 4 10.41 -4.92 -24.05
CA LEU A 4 11.27 -6.06 -23.69
C LEU A 4 12.74 -5.87 -24.12
N LYS A 5 12.99 -5.21 -25.27
CA LYS A 5 14.35 -4.95 -25.77
C LYS A 5 15.12 -3.93 -24.90
N ARG A 6 14.47 -2.99 -24.24
CA ARG A 6 15.11 -2.01 -23.35
C ARG A 6 15.58 -2.62 -22.03
N TYR A 7 14.90 -3.65 -21.54
CA TYR A 7 15.25 -4.32 -20.28
C TYR A 7 16.40 -5.33 -20.45
N ILE A 8 16.52 -5.95 -21.62
CA ILE A 8 17.63 -6.90 -21.91
C ILE A 8 18.99 -6.19 -21.92
N ILE A 9 19.07 -4.95 -22.38
CA ILE A 9 20.32 -4.17 -22.42
C ILE A 9 20.78 -3.77 -21.01
N LEU A 10 19.87 -3.49 -20.08
CA LEU A 10 20.22 -3.19 -18.69
C LEU A 10 20.73 -4.44 -17.93
N ILE A 11 20.22 -5.62 -18.23
CA ILE A 11 20.67 -6.89 -17.62
C ILE A 11 22.08 -7.25 -18.09
N SER A 12 22.43 -7.02 -19.35
CA SER A 12 23.74 -7.39 -19.92
C SER A 12 24.90 -6.54 -19.39
N ILE A 13 24.68 -5.35 -18.85
CA ILE A 13 25.72 -4.48 -18.31
C ILE A 13 26.12 -4.87 -16.87
N PHE A 14 25.23 -5.54 -16.12
CA PHE A 14 25.47 -5.87 -14.71
C PHE A 14 26.06 -7.29 -14.46
N ILE A 15 25.99 -8.20 -15.43
CA ILE A 15 26.43 -9.60 -15.26
C ILE A 15 27.96 -9.75 -15.02
N PRO A 16 28.87 -8.95 -15.63
CA PRO A 16 30.30 -9.15 -15.44
C PRO A 16 30.84 -8.93 -14.02
N GLY A 17 30.15 -8.13 -13.20
CA GLY A 17 30.60 -7.80 -11.83
C GLY A 17 30.35 -8.91 -10.79
N PHE A 18 29.59 -9.97 -11.13
CA PHE A 18 29.20 -11.03 -10.21
C PHE A 18 30.02 -12.32 -10.32
N LEU A 19 31.07 -12.35 -11.16
CA LEU A 19 31.80 -13.58 -11.51
C LEU A 19 32.75 -14.13 -10.43
N ASN A 20 32.89 -13.48 -9.26
CA ASN A 20 33.59 -14.07 -8.12
C ASN A 20 32.60 -14.67 -7.13
N ALA A 21 32.45 -15.98 -7.10
CA ALA A 21 31.39 -16.71 -6.43
C ALA A 21 31.45 -16.72 -4.89
N GLN A 22 32.55 -16.32 -4.26
CA GLN A 22 32.74 -16.48 -2.81
C GLN A 22 31.89 -15.57 -1.92
N ASP A 23 31.39 -14.40 -2.42
CA ASP A 23 30.63 -13.43 -1.64
C ASP A 23 29.24 -13.13 -2.25
N THR A 24 28.77 -13.99 -3.15
CA THR A 24 27.50 -13.79 -3.85
C THR A 24 26.43 -14.69 -3.25
N ILE A 25 25.34 -14.09 -2.79
CA ILE A 25 24.19 -14.80 -2.24
C ILE A 25 23.03 -14.73 -3.25
N CYS A 26 22.59 -15.90 -3.71
CA CYS A 26 21.39 -16.06 -4.53
C CYS A 26 20.29 -16.68 -3.69
N LYS A 27 19.07 -16.10 -3.75
CA LYS A 27 17.90 -16.64 -3.04
C LYS A 27 16.72 -16.71 -3.98
N LEU A 28 16.08 -17.85 -4.00
CA LEU A 28 14.75 -18.02 -4.59
C LEU A 28 13.76 -18.17 -3.44
N LYS A 29 12.76 -17.33 -3.44
CA LYS A 29 11.63 -17.33 -2.49
C LYS A 29 10.36 -17.11 -3.27
N GLY A 30 9.25 -17.41 -2.68
CA GLY A 30 7.97 -17.11 -3.29
C GLY A 30 6.81 -17.36 -2.37
N GLN A 31 5.69 -16.92 -2.86
CA GLN A 31 4.40 -17.07 -2.21
C GLN A 31 3.40 -17.55 -3.24
N MET A 32 2.62 -18.53 -2.87
CA MET A 32 1.46 -18.99 -3.63
C MET A 32 0.25 -18.93 -2.71
N ASP A 33 -0.84 -18.37 -3.18
CA ASP A 33 -2.09 -18.36 -2.43
C ASP A 33 -3.27 -18.77 -3.31
N GLY A 34 -4.29 -19.34 -2.65
CA GLY A 34 -5.57 -19.62 -3.22
C GLY A 34 -6.68 -19.21 -2.25
N TYR A 35 -7.75 -18.64 -2.76
CA TYR A 35 -8.86 -18.19 -1.94
C TYR A 35 -10.21 -18.46 -2.57
N ALA A 36 -11.21 -18.61 -1.71
CA ALA A 36 -12.61 -18.71 -2.09
C ALA A 36 -13.46 -17.90 -1.10
N GLY A 37 -14.32 -17.05 -1.60
CA GLY A 37 -15.21 -16.20 -0.82
C GLY A 37 -16.65 -16.35 -1.26
N LEU A 38 -17.56 -16.30 -0.28
CA LEU A 38 -19.01 -16.33 -0.45
C LEU A 38 -19.60 -15.11 0.23
N ASN A 39 -20.37 -14.33 -0.50
CA ASN A 39 -21.16 -13.24 0.03
C ASN A 39 -22.65 -13.62 -0.12
N ILE A 40 -23.35 -13.71 1.02
CA ILE A 40 -24.74 -14.13 1.10
C ILE A 40 -25.75 -12.98 0.98
N ALA A 41 -25.28 -11.75 0.65
CA ALA A 41 -26.18 -10.66 0.28
C ALA A 41 -26.92 -10.99 -1.02
N ASN A 42 -28.08 -10.38 -1.23
CA ASN A 42 -28.85 -10.56 -2.46
C ASN A 42 -28.41 -9.52 -3.52
N PRO A 43 -27.94 -9.93 -4.72
CA PRO A 43 -27.72 -11.31 -5.18
C PRO A 43 -26.55 -12.02 -4.47
N ILE A 44 -26.59 -13.36 -4.37
CA ILE A 44 -25.48 -14.15 -3.83
C ILE A 44 -24.26 -14.00 -4.75
N LYS A 45 -23.14 -13.59 -4.19
CA LYS A 45 -21.87 -13.45 -4.92
C LYS A 45 -20.84 -14.42 -4.38
N TRP A 46 -20.04 -14.99 -5.26
CA TRP A 46 -18.86 -15.74 -4.85
C TRP A 46 -17.68 -15.43 -5.75
N GLN A 47 -16.50 -15.54 -5.19
CA GLN A 47 -15.24 -15.22 -5.81
C GLN A 47 -14.23 -16.31 -5.49
N THR A 48 -13.43 -16.71 -6.46
CA THR A 48 -12.31 -17.60 -6.23
C THR A 48 -11.12 -17.12 -7.04
N GLY A 49 -9.93 -17.32 -6.49
CA GLY A 49 -8.72 -16.92 -7.19
C GLY A 49 -7.48 -17.60 -6.65
N ALA A 50 -6.41 -17.44 -7.38
CA ALA A 50 -5.09 -17.91 -7.01
C ALA A 50 -4.03 -16.93 -7.46
N ARG A 51 -2.92 -16.84 -6.71
CA ARG A 51 -1.77 -16.02 -7.05
C ARG A 51 -0.48 -16.80 -6.83
N LEU A 52 0.52 -16.50 -7.65
CA LEU A 52 1.87 -17.01 -7.53
C LEU A 52 2.84 -15.85 -7.70
N ILE A 53 3.66 -15.60 -6.68
CA ILE A 53 4.62 -14.50 -6.62
C ILE A 53 6.01 -15.05 -6.34
N PRO A 54 6.71 -15.63 -7.32
CA PRO A 54 8.11 -16.00 -7.19
C PRO A 54 8.98 -14.75 -7.15
N SER A 55 10.01 -14.76 -6.32
CA SER A 55 11.01 -13.70 -6.18
C SER A 55 12.42 -14.29 -6.21
N PHE A 56 13.21 -13.84 -7.15
CA PHE A 56 14.62 -14.15 -7.23
C PHE A 56 15.44 -12.93 -6.83
N SER A 57 16.35 -13.11 -5.88
CA SER A 57 17.24 -12.05 -5.43
C SER A 57 18.70 -12.51 -5.48
N ILE A 58 19.57 -11.58 -5.88
CA ILE A 58 21.01 -11.76 -5.92
C ILE A 58 21.66 -10.59 -5.20
N GLY A 59 22.70 -10.87 -4.41
CA GLY A 59 23.42 -9.84 -3.69
C GLY A 59 24.89 -10.16 -3.53
N LYS A 60 25.73 -9.12 -3.55
CA LYS A 60 27.15 -9.17 -3.29
C LYS A 60 27.56 -8.09 -2.32
N THR A 61 28.36 -8.46 -1.34
CA THR A 61 28.93 -7.53 -0.35
C THR A 61 30.44 -7.48 -0.53
N TRP A 62 31.00 -6.27 -0.59
CA TRP A 62 32.44 -6.06 -0.64
C TRP A 62 33.01 -5.75 0.74
N LYS A 63 34.33 -5.92 0.90
CA LYS A 63 35.04 -5.66 2.16
C LYS A 63 34.86 -4.22 2.70
N THR A 64 34.47 -3.29 1.86
CA THR A 64 34.21 -1.88 2.18
C THR A 64 32.79 -1.64 2.75
N ASN A 65 32.07 -2.67 3.17
CA ASN A 65 30.67 -2.60 3.59
C ASN A 65 29.72 -2.06 2.50
N LEU A 66 30.20 -2.02 1.26
CA LEU A 66 29.37 -1.68 0.10
C LEU A 66 28.64 -2.95 -0.37
N LYS A 67 27.34 -2.88 -0.50
CA LYS A 67 26.48 -3.97 -0.95
C LYS A 67 25.74 -3.58 -2.22
N LEU A 68 25.78 -4.45 -3.23
CA LEU A 68 24.93 -4.38 -4.40
C LEU A 68 23.99 -5.57 -4.37
N ASP A 69 22.68 -5.32 -4.46
CA ASP A 69 21.68 -6.37 -4.55
C ASP A 69 20.59 -6.00 -5.55
N ALA A 70 19.94 -7.03 -6.09
CA ALA A 70 18.86 -6.90 -7.06
C ALA A 70 17.76 -7.92 -6.75
N GLU A 71 16.53 -7.58 -7.11
CA GLU A 71 15.38 -8.47 -7.00
C GLU A 71 14.54 -8.41 -8.26
N ILE A 72 14.10 -9.58 -8.70
CA ILE A 72 13.11 -9.75 -9.77
C ILE A 72 11.98 -10.59 -9.23
N SER A 73 10.76 -10.09 -9.33
CA SER A 73 9.55 -10.79 -8.92
C SER A 73 8.40 -10.47 -9.87
N VAL A 74 7.56 -11.44 -10.09
CA VAL A 74 6.34 -11.31 -10.90
C VAL A 74 5.13 -11.75 -10.07
N ASN A 75 3.97 -11.15 -10.32
CA ASN A 75 2.68 -11.55 -9.76
C ASN A 75 1.85 -12.15 -10.91
N SER A 76 1.67 -13.47 -10.87
CA SER A 76 0.75 -14.21 -11.73
C SER A 76 -0.52 -14.46 -10.96
N PHE A 77 -1.65 -14.04 -11.47
CA PHE A 77 -2.92 -14.11 -10.75
C PHE A 77 -4.06 -14.54 -11.66
N LEU A 78 -5.07 -15.10 -11.01
CA LEU A 78 -6.31 -15.55 -11.58
C LEU A 78 -7.43 -15.25 -10.60
N ASP A 79 -8.48 -14.58 -11.05
CA ASP A 79 -9.65 -14.22 -10.26
C ASP A 79 -10.92 -14.47 -11.07
N TYR A 80 -11.89 -15.11 -10.47
CA TYR A 80 -13.22 -15.34 -11.05
C TYR A 80 -14.29 -14.87 -10.08
N GLN A 81 -15.24 -14.12 -10.60
CA GLN A 81 -16.37 -13.56 -9.85
C GLN A 81 -17.69 -14.06 -10.45
N PHE A 82 -18.61 -14.39 -9.57
CA PHE A 82 -19.93 -14.91 -9.93
C PHE A 82 -21.01 -14.20 -9.11
N SER A 83 -22.19 -14.02 -9.72
CA SER A 83 -23.40 -13.55 -9.08
C SER A 83 -24.56 -14.47 -9.50
N ASP A 84 -25.32 -14.98 -8.52
CA ASP A 84 -26.39 -15.96 -8.74
C ASP A 84 -25.96 -17.09 -9.69
N TRP A 85 -24.75 -17.64 -9.44
CA TRP A 85 -24.12 -18.74 -10.21
C TRP A 85 -23.76 -18.39 -11.65
N LYS A 86 -23.91 -17.13 -12.08
CA LYS A 86 -23.46 -16.66 -13.39
C LYS A 86 -22.12 -15.94 -13.26
N SER A 87 -21.19 -16.22 -14.17
CA SER A 87 -19.94 -15.47 -14.23
C SER A 87 -20.22 -14.00 -14.55
N ILE A 88 -19.75 -13.10 -13.72
CA ILE A 88 -19.88 -11.64 -13.89
C ILE A 88 -18.55 -10.97 -14.21
N GLY A 89 -17.44 -11.69 -14.04
CA GLY A 89 -16.11 -11.19 -14.38
C GLY A 89 -15.02 -12.21 -14.13
N SER A 90 -13.94 -12.03 -14.85
CA SER A 90 -12.67 -12.70 -14.61
C SER A 90 -11.54 -11.73 -14.85
N ASP A 91 -10.51 -11.77 -14.00
CA ASP A 91 -9.25 -11.05 -14.19
C ASP A 91 -8.10 -12.04 -14.02
N TYR A 92 -7.21 -12.07 -15.00
CA TYR A 92 -6.04 -12.94 -14.96
C TYR A 92 -4.88 -12.29 -15.69
N GLY A 93 -3.69 -12.61 -15.27
CA GLY A 93 -2.52 -12.05 -15.94
C GLY A 93 -1.22 -12.29 -15.20
N ILE A 94 -0.16 -11.77 -15.79
CA ILE A 94 1.17 -11.73 -15.21
C ILE A 94 1.61 -10.29 -15.22
N ARG A 95 1.97 -9.76 -14.04
CA ARG A 95 2.42 -8.37 -13.87
C ARG A 95 3.78 -8.35 -13.20
N PRO A 96 4.70 -7.44 -13.58
CA PRO A 96 5.91 -7.18 -12.79
C PRO A 96 5.50 -6.78 -11.36
N TYR A 97 6.11 -7.41 -10.34
CA TYR A 97 5.82 -7.12 -8.94
C TYR A 97 6.95 -6.37 -8.28
N ARG A 98 8.21 -6.83 -8.49
CA ARG A 98 9.45 -6.13 -8.09
C ARG A 98 10.48 -6.32 -9.19
N PHE A 99 11.17 -5.24 -9.50
CA PHE A 99 12.28 -5.26 -10.46
C PHE A 99 13.20 -4.09 -10.15
N TRP A 100 14.15 -4.31 -9.25
CA TRP A 100 15.00 -3.22 -8.78
C TRP A 100 16.44 -3.68 -8.55
N VAL A 101 17.34 -2.70 -8.58
CA VAL A 101 18.75 -2.83 -8.16
C VAL A 101 19.00 -1.82 -7.06
N ARG A 102 19.77 -2.23 -6.04
CA ARG A 102 20.10 -1.39 -4.89
C ARG A 102 21.60 -1.42 -4.61
N LEU A 103 22.20 -0.24 -4.47
CA LEU A 103 23.52 -0.01 -3.92
C LEU A 103 23.37 0.57 -2.52
N SER A 104 23.98 -0.04 -1.52
CA SER A 104 23.87 0.41 -0.14
C SER A 104 25.18 0.29 0.63
N SER A 105 25.35 1.15 1.62
CA SER A 105 26.40 1.13 2.63
C SER A 105 25.79 1.32 4.01
N GLU A 106 26.60 1.51 5.04
CA GLU A 106 26.11 1.78 6.40
C GLU A 106 25.24 3.05 6.51
N ARG A 107 25.50 4.05 5.67
CA ARG A 107 24.87 5.36 5.77
C ARG A 107 24.03 5.78 4.56
N PHE A 108 24.11 5.06 3.47
CA PHE A 108 23.30 5.41 2.32
C PHE A 108 22.72 4.19 1.62
N GLU A 109 21.60 4.38 0.96
CA GLU A 109 20.96 3.44 0.06
C GLU A 109 20.55 4.20 -1.20
N LEU A 110 20.85 3.64 -2.36
CA LEU A 110 20.34 4.09 -3.65
C LEU A 110 19.66 2.90 -4.33
N ARG A 111 18.37 3.02 -4.62
CA ARG A 111 17.59 1.94 -5.24
C ARG A 111 16.88 2.45 -6.49
N ALA A 112 17.01 1.72 -7.59
CA ALA A 112 16.42 2.05 -8.89
C ALA A 112 15.55 0.91 -9.41
N GLY A 113 14.39 1.23 -9.97
CA GLY A 113 13.47 0.28 -10.59
C GLY A 113 12.10 0.20 -9.94
N LEU A 114 11.35 -0.88 -10.23
CA LEU A 114 10.02 -1.14 -9.68
C LEU A 114 10.14 -1.61 -8.22
N GLN A 115 9.78 -0.77 -7.28
CA GLN A 115 9.99 -0.97 -5.86
C GLN A 115 8.80 -0.48 -5.02
N LYS A 116 8.67 -1.02 -3.80
CA LYS A 116 7.75 -0.48 -2.79
C LYS A 116 8.41 0.72 -2.10
N ILE A 117 7.73 1.84 -2.07
CA ILE A 117 8.06 3.00 -1.24
C ILE A 117 6.91 3.19 -0.26
N ASN A 118 7.21 3.16 1.03
CA ASN A 118 6.23 3.26 2.08
C ASN A 118 6.82 4.02 3.28
N PHE A 119 6.06 4.91 3.86
CA PHE A 119 6.39 5.67 5.06
C PHE A 119 5.10 6.10 5.80
N GLY A 120 5.28 6.71 6.97
CA GLY A 120 4.19 7.04 7.88
C GLY A 120 3.98 5.96 8.95
N SER A 121 3.26 6.30 10.00
CA SER A 121 3.07 5.50 11.21
C SER A 121 1.69 4.88 11.33
N ALA A 122 0.69 5.39 10.59
CA ALA A 122 -0.66 4.87 10.61
C ALA A 122 -0.72 3.48 9.96
N SER A 123 -1.54 2.60 10.53
CA SER A 123 -1.63 1.19 10.12
C SER A 123 -2.88 0.88 9.29
N MET A 124 -4.01 1.52 9.64
CA MET A 124 -5.32 1.21 9.06
C MET A 124 -5.77 2.29 8.08
N LEU A 125 -5.73 3.53 8.49
CA LEU A 125 -6.25 4.68 7.73
C LEU A 125 -5.09 5.68 7.54
N ARG A 126 -4.33 5.49 6.45
CA ARG A 126 -3.01 6.07 6.22
C ARG A 126 -3.03 7.29 5.30
N PRO A 127 -2.99 8.53 5.81
CA PRO A 127 -2.87 9.76 5.00
C PRO A 127 -1.67 9.77 4.06
N LEU A 128 -0.54 9.22 4.50
CA LEU A 128 0.72 9.20 3.77
C LEU A 128 0.89 7.97 2.85
N MET A 129 -0.19 7.30 2.52
CA MET A 129 -0.21 6.25 1.49
C MET A 129 -0.12 6.88 0.09
N TRP A 130 1.05 7.43 -0.27
CA TRP A 130 1.24 8.17 -1.53
C TRP A 130 1.63 7.28 -2.72
N PHE A 131 2.35 6.17 -2.47
CA PHE A 131 2.95 5.35 -3.53
C PHE A 131 2.46 3.90 -3.54
N ASP A 132 1.76 3.49 -2.51
CA ASP A 132 1.19 2.16 -2.39
C ASP A 132 -0.33 2.24 -2.19
N ARG A 133 -1.01 1.13 -2.42
CA ARG A 133 -2.43 0.99 -2.14
C ARG A 133 -2.62 -0.28 -1.30
N MET A 134 -2.23 -0.17 -0.04
CA MET A 134 -2.33 -1.28 0.91
C MET A 134 -3.75 -1.33 1.51
N ASP A 135 -4.42 -2.46 1.36
CA ASP A 135 -5.67 -2.74 2.04
C ASP A 135 -5.38 -3.47 3.37
N PRO A 136 -5.66 -2.88 4.53
CA PRO A 136 -5.42 -3.55 5.82
C PRO A 136 -6.26 -4.82 6.02
N ARG A 137 -7.31 -5.03 5.23
CA ARG A 137 -8.14 -6.24 5.25
C ARG A 137 -7.50 -7.40 4.48
N ASP A 138 -6.57 -7.10 3.56
CA ASP A 138 -5.78 -8.15 2.89
C ASP A 138 -4.69 -8.64 3.85
N PRO A 139 -4.73 -9.92 4.29
CA PRO A 139 -3.74 -10.48 5.19
C PRO A 139 -2.34 -10.51 4.59
N LEU A 140 -2.23 -10.51 3.28
CA LEU A 140 -0.96 -10.50 2.56
C LEU A 140 -0.40 -9.10 2.38
N GLN A 141 -1.23 -8.06 2.55
CA GLN A 141 -0.89 -6.65 2.39
C GLN A 141 -0.11 -6.38 1.09
N LEU A 142 -0.54 -7.05 0.03
CA LEU A 142 0.10 -6.93 -1.27
C LEU A 142 -0.09 -5.51 -1.80
N THR A 143 0.99 -4.93 -2.28
CA THR A 143 0.97 -3.60 -2.87
C THR A 143 1.71 -3.60 -4.19
N ASP A 144 1.16 -2.92 -5.17
CA ASP A 144 1.89 -2.61 -6.39
C ASP A 144 3.11 -1.74 -6.03
N GLY A 145 4.17 -1.87 -6.78
CA GLY A 145 5.34 -1.00 -6.68
C GLY A 145 5.21 0.22 -7.59
N VAL A 146 6.15 1.13 -7.44
CA VAL A 146 6.35 2.26 -8.33
C VAL A 146 7.73 2.22 -8.98
N TYR A 147 7.83 2.64 -10.24
CA TYR A 147 9.11 2.85 -10.90
C TYR A 147 9.74 4.13 -10.35
N ALA A 148 10.87 3.98 -9.66
CA ALA A 148 11.51 5.08 -8.96
C ALA A 148 13.03 4.92 -8.89
N LEU A 149 13.71 6.06 -8.78
CA LEU A 149 15.03 6.19 -8.20
C LEU A 149 14.85 6.74 -6.79
N LEU A 150 15.25 5.99 -5.77
CA LEU A 150 15.13 6.34 -4.36
C LEU A 150 16.51 6.38 -3.73
N GLY A 151 16.90 7.53 -3.20
CA GLY A 151 18.08 7.73 -2.37
C GLY A 151 17.68 7.91 -0.91
N ARG A 152 18.42 7.27 0.00
CA ARG A 152 18.27 7.42 1.45
C ARG A 152 19.63 7.67 2.07
N TYR A 153 19.67 8.61 3.02
CA TYR A 153 20.86 8.87 3.83
C TYR A 153 20.52 8.78 5.31
N TYR A 154 21.34 8.08 6.07
CA TYR A 154 21.17 7.86 7.51
C TYR A 154 22.25 8.61 8.29
N PHE A 155 21.83 9.55 9.10
CA PHE A 155 22.71 10.36 9.95
C PHE A 155 23.07 9.61 11.24
N GLN A 156 24.16 10.00 11.87
CA GLN A 156 24.63 9.38 13.13
C GLN A 156 23.66 9.53 14.30
N ASN A 157 22.86 10.56 14.30
CA ASN A 157 21.83 10.84 15.31
C ASN A 157 20.50 10.14 15.03
N ASN A 158 20.47 9.11 14.18
CA ASN A 158 19.27 8.38 13.73
C ASN A 158 18.27 9.20 12.90
N ALA A 159 18.58 10.46 12.55
CA ALA A 159 17.83 11.16 11.52
C ALA A 159 18.07 10.50 10.16
N ASN A 160 17.12 10.62 9.25
CA ASN A 160 17.29 10.16 7.88
C ASN A 160 16.62 11.10 6.88
N ALA A 161 17.22 11.15 5.69
CA ALA A 161 16.72 11.94 4.58
C ALA A 161 16.49 11.03 3.37
N TRP A 162 15.37 11.17 2.71
CA TRP A 162 15.01 10.44 1.50
C TRP A 162 14.76 11.43 0.37
N LEU A 163 15.18 11.05 -0.83
CA LEU A 163 14.86 11.75 -2.06
C LEU A 163 14.39 10.71 -3.08
N TRP A 164 13.37 11.03 -3.85
CA TRP A 164 12.86 10.16 -4.90
C TRP A 164 12.52 10.91 -6.17
N ILE A 165 12.69 10.20 -7.28
CA ILE A 165 12.18 10.56 -8.59
C ILE A 165 11.40 9.34 -9.10
N LEU A 166 10.14 9.54 -9.46
CA LEU A 166 9.30 8.50 -10.07
C LEU A 166 9.11 8.82 -11.55
N TRP A 167 9.08 7.78 -12.37
CA TRP A 167 8.85 7.94 -13.80
C TRP A 167 8.19 6.70 -14.40
N GLY A 168 7.28 6.93 -15.38
CA GLY A 168 6.62 5.83 -16.09
C GLY A 168 5.46 5.18 -15.34
N ASN A 169 4.96 5.80 -14.26
CA ASN A 169 3.82 5.32 -13.51
C ASN A 169 2.53 5.92 -14.09
N ASP A 170 1.62 5.07 -14.56
CA ASP A 170 0.37 5.43 -15.22
C ASP A 170 -0.88 4.95 -14.46
N LYS A 171 -0.70 4.34 -13.28
CA LYS A 171 -1.78 3.88 -12.42
C LYS A 171 -1.98 4.82 -11.24
N THR A 172 -3.21 4.90 -10.76
CA THR A 172 -3.51 5.62 -9.52
C THR A 172 -2.84 4.96 -8.33
N LYS A 173 -2.21 5.75 -7.45
CA LYS A 173 -1.52 5.35 -6.23
C LYS A 173 -2.29 5.87 -5.02
N GLY A 174 -2.29 5.13 -3.93
CA GLY A 174 -2.86 5.56 -2.66
C GLY A 174 -4.26 6.18 -2.77
N TRP A 175 -4.37 7.44 -2.38
CA TRP A 175 -5.63 8.22 -2.42
C TRP A 175 -5.91 8.91 -3.76
N GLU A 176 -5.10 8.67 -4.76
CA GLU A 176 -5.29 9.26 -6.09
C GLU A 176 -6.58 8.75 -6.75
N THR A 177 -7.32 9.67 -7.35
CA THR A 177 -8.46 9.38 -8.22
C THR A 177 -8.10 9.50 -9.69
N ILE A 178 -7.05 10.27 -10.01
CA ILE A 178 -6.54 10.51 -11.35
C ILE A 178 -5.07 10.07 -11.37
N PRO A 179 -4.66 9.26 -12.35
CA PRO A 179 -3.28 8.77 -12.44
C PRO A 179 -2.29 9.89 -12.74
N SER A 180 -1.02 9.64 -12.45
CA SER A 180 0.06 10.52 -12.89
C SER A 180 0.33 10.36 -14.38
N SER A 181 0.87 11.41 -15.00
CA SER A 181 1.39 11.33 -16.36
C SER A 181 2.66 10.47 -16.39
N SER A 182 2.63 9.39 -17.16
CA SER A 182 3.80 8.52 -17.33
C SER A 182 4.98 9.17 -18.06
N ARG A 183 4.76 10.34 -18.66
CA ARG A 183 5.77 11.06 -19.45
C ARG A 183 6.53 12.10 -18.63
N ILE A 184 5.94 12.61 -17.55
CA ILE A 184 6.48 13.67 -16.71
C ILE A 184 6.98 13.04 -15.41
N PRO A 185 8.24 13.26 -15.00
CA PRO A 185 8.75 12.76 -13.73
C PRO A 185 8.01 13.37 -12.53
N GLU A 186 7.77 12.57 -11.53
CA GLU A 186 7.34 12.98 -10.19
C GLU A 186 8.58 13.05 -9.28
N PHE A 187 8.63 13.96 -8.34
CA PHE A 187 9.77 14.06 -7.42
C PHE A 187 9.34 14.48 -6.02
N GLY A 188 10.19 14.19 -5.07
CA GLY A 188 9.95 14.60 -3.70
C GLY A 188 11.02 14.12 -2.74
N GLY A 189 10.75 14.33 -1.46
CA GLY A 189 11.67 13.96 -0.40
C GLY A 189 10.98 13.87 0.95
N ARG A 190 11.72 13.32 1.91
CA ARG A 190 11.31 13.17 3.31
C ARG A 190 12.51 13.41 4.22
N MET A 191 12.29 14.11 5.30
CA MET A 191 13.24 14.25 6.40
C MET A 191 12.57 13.73 7.68
N GLN A 192 13.20 12.77 8.32
CA GLN A 192 12.76 12.20 9.59
C GLN A 192 13.83 12.43 10.64
N ILE A 193 13.40 12.86 11.81
CA ILE A 193 14.28 13.17 12.95
C ILE A 193 13.78 12.45 14.20
N PRO A 194 14.68 11.98 15.07
CA PRO A 194 14.31 11.53 16.40
C PRO A 194 13.87 12.71 17.25
N VAL A 195 12.84 12.49 18.06
CA VAL A 195 12.33 13.41 19.08
C VAL A 195 12.24 12.68 20.42
N PRO A 196 12.13 13.36 21.56
CA PRO A 196 11.97 12.68 22.84
C PRO A 196 10.81 11.70 22.84
N GLY A 197 11.10 10.41 23.11
CA GLY A 197 10.12 9.32 23.13
C GLY A 197 9.62 8.86 21.77
N GLY A 198 10.22 9.33 20.65
CA GLY A 198 9.71 8.97 19.34
C GLY A 198 10.44 9.55 18.15
N GLU A 199 9.71 9.73 17.06
CA GLU A 199 10.21 10.30 15.81
C GLU A 199 9.16 11.20 15.15
N ALA A 200 9.62 12.18 14.38
CA ALA A 200 8.76 13.06 13.59
C ALA A 200 9.34 13.24 12.18
N ALA A 201 8.49 13.46 11.21
CA ALA A 201 8.95 13.66 9.84
C ALA A 201 8.08 14.63 9.04
N ILE A 202 8.72 15.25 8.04
CA ILE A 202 8.08 16.04 7.00
C ILE A 202 8.39 15.42 5.64
N SER A 203 7.41 15.43 4.76
CA SER A 203 7.52 14.88 3.40
C SER A 203 6.91 15.86 2.40
N PHE A 204 7.50 15.91 1.21
CA PHE A 204 7.00 16.68 0.08
C PHE A 204 6.99 15.80 -1.18
N HIS A 205 5.98 15.96 -2.04
CA HIS A 205 5.90 15.28 -3.32
C HIS A 205 5.18 16.15 -4.35
N HIS A 206 5.79 16.26 -5.53
CA HIS A 206 5.23 16.92 -6.70
C HIS A 206 4.97 15.90 -7.80
N ARG A 207 3.78 15.98 -8.42
CA ARG A 207 3.43 15.18 -9.59
C ARG A 207 2.62 15.98 -10.59
N THR A 208 2.55 15.50 -11.81
CA THR A 208 1.61 15.96 -12.83
C THR A 208 0.57 14.88 -13.06
N ALA A 209 -0.68 15.16 -12.76
CA ALA A 209 -1.82 14.26 -13.00
C ALA A 209 -2.29 14.36 -14.46
N ASP A 210 -2.78 13.27 -15.03
CA ASP A 210 -3.18 13.15 -16.44
C ASP A 210 -4.65 12.70 -16.54
N LEU A 211 -5.48 13.60 -17.09
CA LEU A 211 -6.91 13.36 -17.28
C LEU A 211 -7.23 12.50 -18.50
N SER A 212 -6.29 12.31 -19.42
CA SER A 212 -6.55 11.65 -20.72
C SER A 212 -6.98 10.18 -20.60
N GLY A 213 -6.73 9.54 -19.45
CA GLY A 213 -7.18 8.17 -19.12
C GLY A 213 -8.33 8.10 -18.11
N SER A 214 -8.88 9.25 -17.70
CA SER A 214 -9.92 9.29 -16.66
C SER A 214 -11.29 8.99 -17.25
N VAL A 215 -11.95 7.96 -16.72
CA VAL A 215 -13.33 7.57 -17.08
C VAL A 215 -14.37 8.34 -16.24
N ASN A 216 -13.98 9.39 -15.52
CA ASN A 216 -14.90 10.11 -14.65
C ASN A 216 -15.84 11.03 -15.48
N PRO A 217 -17.16 10.73 -15.53
CA PRO A 217 -18.12 11.50 -16.32
C PRO A 217 -18.24 12.99 -15.92
N LEU A 218 -17.82 13.35 -14.70
CA LEU A 218 -17.84 14.74 -14.21
C LEU A 218 -16.67 15.58 -14.75
N ILE A 219 -15.71 14.95 -15.44
CA ILE A 219 -14.51 15.59 -15.98
C ILE A 219 -14.50 15.54 -17.53
N ILE A 220 -15.66 15.30 -18.15
CA ILE A 220 -15.82 15.01 -19.61
C ILE A 220 -15.20 16.05 -20.55
N ASN A 221 -14.90 17.27 -20.09
CA ASN A 221 -14.24 18.31 -20.90
C ASN A 221 -12.80 18.60 -20.50
N GLY A 222 -12.20 17.85 -19.59
CA GLY A 222 -10.82 18.01 -19.16
C GLY A 222 -9.88 17.10 -19.95
N SER A 223 -9.42 17.55 -21.11
CA SER A 223 -8.24 16.99 -21.75
C SER A 223 -7.03 17.75 -21.25
N GLY A 224 -6.08 17.08 -20.65
CA GLY A 224 -4.82 17.72 -20.26
C GLY A 224 -4.22 17.18 -18.98
N THR A 225 -3.14 17.79 -18.60
CA THR A 225 -2.42 17.51 -17.37
C THR A 225 -2.47 18.71 -16.43
N TYR A 226 -2.44 18.47 -15.13
CA TYR A 226 -2.35 19.52 -14.12
C TYR A 226 -1.36 19.13 -13.00
N PRO A 227 -0.66 20.12 -12.41
CA PRO A 227 0.25 19.88 -11.31
C PRO A 227 -0.52 19.59 -10.01
N GLU A 228 0.09 18.77 -9.16
CA GLU A 228 -0.39 18.46 -7.83
C GLU A 228 0.80 18.39 -6.86
N ASP A 229 0.69 19.13 -5.76
CA ASP A 229 1.67 19.18 -4.69
C ASP A 229 1.12 18.55 -3.42
N ARG A 230 1.97 17.79 -2.71
CA ARG A 230 1.63 17.13 -1.45
C ARG A 230 2.63 17.50 -0.37
N LEU A 231 2.11 17.89 0.78
CA LEU A 231 2.86 18.07 2.01
C LEU A 231 2.39 17.02 3.03
N GLY A 232 3.32 16.27 3.62
CA GLY A 232 3.06 15.27 4.64
C GLY A 232 3.75 15.61 5.94
N LEU A 233 3.07 15.39 7.06
CA LEU A 233 3.62 15.45 8.40
C LEU A 233 3.24 14.17 9.12
N ASP A 234 4.17 13.57 9.84
CA ASP A 234 3.89 12.42 10.70
C ASP A 234 4.79 12.40 11.93
N GLY A 235 4.30 11.73 12.95
CA GLY A 235 5.05 11.45 14.16
C GLY A 235 4.54 10.21 14.86
N LYS A 236 5.45 9.56 15.58
CA LYS A 236 5.17 8.37 16.38
C LYS A 236 5.91 8.44 17.68
N TRP A 237 5.23 8.11 18.78
CA TRP A 237 5.78 8.13 20.14
C TRP A 237 5.45 6.82 20.85
N ASP A 238 6.35 6.37 21.70
CA ASP A 238 6.15 5.30 22.67
C ASP A 238 6.27 5.89 24.09
N LEU A 239 5.13 6.09 24.72
CA LEU A 239 4.98 6.67 26.06
C LEU A 239 4.34 5.67 27.05
N GLY A 240 4.63 4.36 26.87
CA GLY A 240 3.96 3.28 27.56
C GLY A 240 2.67 2.84 26.82
N VAL A 241 2.11 3.72 26.02
CA VAL A 241 1.18 3.46 24.93
C VAL A 241 1.82 3.98 23.65
N GLY A 242 1.65 3.26 22.53
CA GLY A 242 2.04 3.76 21.23
C GLY A 242 1.06 4.84 20.78
N LEU A 243 1.58 6.00 20.34
CA LEU A 243 0.79 7.10 19.80
C LEU A 243 1.35 7.50 18.44
N TRP A 244 0.50 7.82 17.47
CA TRP A 244 0.94 8.35 16.18
C TRP A 244 -0.05 9.33 15.59
N THR A 245 0.46 10.18 14.74
CA THR A 245 -0.35 11.07 13.92
C THR A 245 0.20 11.15 12.51
N GLU A 246 -0.68 11.26 11.53
CA GLU A 246 -0.33 11.56 10.13
C GLU A 246 -1.23 12.66 9.59
N TYR A 247 -0.65 13.54 8.82
CA TYR A 247 -1.36 14.57 8.08
C TYR A 247 -0.83 14.63 6.64
N SER A 248 -1.74 14.68 5.67
CA SER A 248 -1.42 14.91 4.26
C SER A 248 -2.27 16.05 3.73
N LEU A 249 -1.62 17.08 3.22
CA LEU A 249 -2.21 18.21 2.52
C LEU A 249 -1.89 18.08 1.04
N ILE A 250 -2.90 18.06 0.20
CA ILE A 250 -2.76 17.91 -1.25
C ILE A 250 -3.41 19.13 -1.89
N HIS A 251 -2.67 19.79 -2.79
CA HIS A 251 -3.16 20.87 -3.62
C HIS A 251 -3.07 20.47 -5.09
N SER A 252 -4.19 20.54 -5.79
CA SER A 252 -4.31 20.21 -7.20
C SER A 252 -4.76 21.45 -7.98
N GLU A 253 -4.04 21.81 -9.03
CA GLU A 253 -4.35 22.98 -9.86
C GLU A 253 -5.42 22.68 -10.93
N LEU A 254 -6.29 21.72 -10.69
CA LEU A 254 -7.40 21.42 -11.58
C LEU A 254 -8.50 22.47 -11.42
N ASP A 255 -8.65 23.34 -12.42
CA ASP A 255 -9.70 24.35 -12.44
C ASP A 255 -10.96 23.81 -13.10
N THR A 256 -11.87 23.28 -12.30
CA THR A 256 -13.22 22.89 -12.72
C THR A 256 -14.25 23.24 -11.64
N ALA A 257 -15.45 23.61 -12.05
CA ALA A 257 -16.53 23.98 -11.12
C ALA A 257 -16.92 22.90 -10.11
N TYR A 258 -16.52 21.65 -10.35
CA TYR A 258 -16.88 20.47 -9.54
C TYR A 258 -15.71 19.90 -8.74
N PHE A 259 -14.50 20.43 -8.89
CA PHE A 259 -13.31 19.92 -8.23
C PHE A 259 -12.82 20.89 -7.16
N GLN A 260 -12.65 20.39 -5.95
CA GLN A 260 -12.12 21.18 -4.84
C GLN A 260 -10.60 21.00 -4.80
N PRO A 261 -9.78 22.07 -4.95
CA PRO A 261 -8.34 21.97 -5.15
C PRO A 261 -7.59 21.47 -3.91
N TRP A 262 -8.16 21.56 -2.71
CA TRP A 262 -7.50 21.17 -1.48
C TRP A 262 -8.10 19.89 -0.92
N THR A 263 -7.25 18.85 -0.82
CA THR A 263 -7.58 17.60 -0.12
C THR A 263 -6.72 17.50 1.14
N LYS A 264 -7.36 17.22 2.27
CA LYS A 264 -6.73 17.09 3.58
C LYS A 264 -7.08 15.74 4.18
N LEU A 265 -6.06 14.99 4.59
CA LEU A 265 -6.21 13.72 5.28
C LEU A 265 -5.50 13.82 6.61
N PHE A 266 -6.14 13.34 7.65
CA PHE A 266 -5.60 13.35 9.00
C PHE A 266 -5.90 12.03 9.70
N THR A 267 -4.91 11.45 10.38
CA THR A 267 -5.06 10.30 11.28
C THR A 267 -4.40 10.61 12.62
N LEU A 268 -5.12 10.24 13.67
CA LEU A 268 -4.59 10.13 15.02
C LEU A 268 -4.84 8.70 15.48
N GLY A 269 -3.81 8.03 15.99
CA GLY A 269 -3.91 6.65 16.40
C GLY A 269 -3.17 6.37 17.69
N MET A 270 -3.58 5.27 18.34
CA MET A 270 -2.92 4.74 19.52
C MET A 270 -3.01 3.21 19.54
N ASP A 271 -2.03 2.58 20.18
CA ASP A 271 -2.04 1.15 20.46
C ASP A 271 -1.57 0.81 21.87
N TYR A 272 -1.99 -0.37 22.30
CA TYR A 272 -1.53 -0.95 23.55
C TYR A 272 -1.65 -2.48 23.50
N THR A 273 -0.71 -3.16 24.16
CA THR A 273 -0.79 -4.61 24.37
C THR A 273 -1.14 -4.89 25.83
N PHE A 274 -2.36 -5.38 26.06
CA PHE A 274 -2.82 -5.77 27.39
C PHE A 274 -2.21 -7.10 27.80
N GLY A 275 -1.76 -7.24 29.03
CA GLY A 275 -1.21 -8.48 29.60
C GLY A 275 -2.28 -9.56 29.89
N LEU A 276 -3.27 -9.71 29.01
CA LEU A 276 -4.35 -10.69 29.12
C LEU A 276 -3.94 -12.00 28.42
N GLY A 277 -3.74 -13.06 29.15
CA GLY A 277 -3.31 -14.36 28.61
C GLY A 277 -2.00 -14.25 27.83
N ASN A 278 -2.05 -14.51 26.52
CA ASN A 278 -0.89 -14.43 25.62
C ASN A 278 -0.61 -13.01 25.08
N GLY A 279 -1.30 -12.00 25.59
CA GLY A 279 -1.19 -10.61 25.16
C GLY A 279 -2.26 -10.23 24.13
N LEU A 280 -3.20 -9.37 24.54
CA LEU A 280 -4.20 -8.80 23.65
C LEU A 280 -3.68 -7.46 23.09
N TYR A 281 -3.28 -7.44 21.81
CA TYR A 281 -2.96 -6.20 21.12
C TYR A 281 -4.23 -5.51 20.66
N MET A 282 -4.35 -4.22 20.94
CA MET A 282 -5.43 -3.36 20.42
C MET A 282 -4.86 -2.07 19.88
N ALA A 283 -5.39 -1.62 18.74
CA ALA A 283 -5.07 -0.31 18.16
C ALA A 283 -6.34 0.37 17.68
N THR A 284 -6.39 1.68 17.79
CA THR A 284 -7.48 2.51 17.30
C THR A 284 -6.96 3.69 16.52
N GLU A 285 -7.66 4.07 15.45
CA GLU A 285 -7.35 5.24 14.63
C GLU A 285 -8.62 6.06 14.37
N PHE A 286 -8.51 7.36 14.56
CA PHE A 286 -9.47 8.34 14.08
C PHE A 286 -8.96 8.94 12.78
N PHE A 287 -9.78 8.96 11.75
CA PHE A 287 -9.42 9.45 10.42
C PHE A 287 -10.42 10.47 9.91
N ARG A 288 -9.90 11.53 9.30
CA ARG A 288 -10.70 12.54 8.61
C ARG A 288 -10.15 12.79 7.22
N TYR A 289 -11.00 12.66 6.22
CA TYR A 289 -10.79 13.07 4.84
C TYR A 289 -11.62 14.32 4.58
N SER A 290 -11.08 15.34 3.95
CA SER A 290 -11.78 16.60 3.67
C SER A 290 -11.35 17.16 2.31
N ASN A 291 -12.32 17.56 1.49
CA ASN A 291 -12.11 18.36 0.29
C ASN A 291 -12.63 19.77 0.50
N ALA A 292 -11.90 20.79 0.03
CA ALA A 292 -12.24 22.20 0.25
C ALA A 292 -11.76 23.10 -0.89
N ASN A 293 -12.40 24.25 -1.07
CA ASN A 293 -11.98 25.27 -2.04
C ASN A 293 -10.77 26.09 -1.54
N LYS A 294 -10.60 26.22 -0.23
CA LYS A 294 -9.47 26.91 0.39
C LYS A 294 -8.83 26.03 1.45
N VAL A 295 -7.55 26.25 1.70
CA VAL A 295 -6.73 25.41 2.62
C VAL A 295 -7.32 25.37 4.04
N PHE A 296 -7.88 26.45 4.55
CA PHE A 296 -8.42 26.54 5.92
C PHE A 296 -9.93 26.25 6.02
N ASP A 297 -10.62 26.08 4.90
CA ASP A 297 -12.06 25.75 4.93
C ASP A 297 -12.24 24.31 5.45
N PRO A 298 -13.29 24.04 6.24
CA PRO A 298 -13.57 22.69 6.73
C PRO A 298 -13.89 21.70 5.59
N GLY A 299 -14.49 22.19 4.50
CA GLY A 299 -14.84 21.42 3.31
C GLY A 299 -15.87 20.30 3.56
N VAL A 300 -16.05 19.45 2.56
CA VAL A 300 -16.85 18.23 2.65
C VAL A 300 -16.02 17.14 3.33
N ASN A 301 -16.53 16.62 4.44
CA ASN A 301 -15.77 15.71 5.29
C ASN A 301 -16.33 14.29 5.27
N LYS A 302 -15.41 13.32 5.30
CA LYS A 302 -15.70 11.92 5.66
C LYS A 302 -14.85 11.56 6.87
N THR A 303 -15.49 11.03 7.90
CA THR A 303 -14.82 10.74 9.16
C THR A 303 -15.06 9.28 9.54
N PHE A 304 -13.99 8.60 9.96
CA PHE A 304 -14.01 7.20 10.36
C PHE A 304 -13.25 7.01 11.67
N THR A 305 -13.65 6.01 12.43
CA THR A 305 -12.84 5.46 13.52
C THR A 305 -12.64 3.98 13.25
N SER A 306 -11.41 3.50 13.39
CA SER A 306 -11.09 2.08 13.32
C SER A 306 -10.66 1.55 14.68
N LEU A 307 -10.98 0.29 14.94
CA LEU A 307 -10.47 -0.49 16.07
C LEU A 307 -10.00 -1.83 15.53
N THR A 308 -8.75 -2.18 15.82
CA THR A 308 -8.20 -3.50 15.54
C THR A 308 -7.85 -4.20 16.83
N ALA A 309 -8.08 -5.50 16.88
CA ALA A 309 -7.68 -6.34 17.99
C ALA A 309 -7.04 -7.63 17.47
N ASN A 310 -5.95 -8.08 18.10
CA ASN A 310 -5.27 -9.31 17.75
C ASN A 310 -4.91 -10.08 19.02
N TYR A 311 -5.27 -11.37 19.06
CA TYR A 311 -4.98 -12.25 20.18
C TYR A 311 -4.29 -13.52 19.70
N PRO A 312 -3.04 -13.79 20.12
CA PRO A 312 -2.34 -15.02 19.77
C PRO A 312 -2.86 -16.21 20.60
N LEU A 313 -3.08 -17.35 19.92
CA LEU A 313 -3.57 -18.61 20.46
C LEU A 313 -2.60 -19.74 20.09
N GLY A 314 -1.37 -19.71 20.63
CA GLY A 314 -0.30 -20.61 20.23
C GLY A 314 0.10 -20.37 18.77
N ILE A 315 -0.05 -21.40 17.91
CA ILE A 315 0.21 -21.29 16.46
C ILE A 315 -0.94 -20.61 15.70
N ASN A 316 -2.01 -20.26 16.37
CA ASN A 316 -3.16 -19.59 15.79
C ASN A 316 -3.19 -18.11 16.23
N LYS A 317 -3.91 -17.29 15.49
CA LYS A 317 -4.21 -15.90 15.85
C LYS A 317 -5.68 -15.61 15.54
N LEU A 318 -6.35 -14.99 16.50
CA LEU A 318 -7.67 -14.41 16.29
C LEU A 318 -7.51 -12.90 16.11
N GLY A 319 -8.02 -12.38 15.02
CA GLY A 319 -8.00 -10.97 14.68
C GLY A 319 -9.41 -10.41 14.50
N GLY A 320 -9.52 -9.09 14.61
CA GLY A 320 -10.74 -8.39 14.31
C GLY A 320 -10.49 -6.94 13.93
N ILE A 321 -11.28 -6.44 13.00
CA ILE A 321 -11.24 -5.05 12.55
C ILE A 321 -12.66 -4.51 12.56
N LEU A 322 -12.85 -3.38 13.22
CA LEU A 322 -14.09 -2.62 13.21
C LEU A 322 -13.80 -1.23 12.63
N TYR A 323 -14.65 -0.78 11.71
CA TYR A 323 -14.68 0.63 11.31
C TYR A 323 -16.07 1.19 11.58
N TYR A 324 -16.11 2.42 12.02
CA TYR A 324 -17.32 3.20 12.13
C TYR A 324 -17.23 4.45 11.25
N SER A 325 -18.13 4.58 10.29
CA SER A 325 -18.30 5.81 9.49
C SER A 325 -19.22 6.75 10.24
N TRP A 326 -18.68 7.87 10.72
CA TRP A 326 -19.47 8.94 11.37
C TRP A 326 -20.37 9.66 10.37
N THR A 327 -19.93 9.71 9.11
CA THR A 327 -20.67 10.36 8.01
C THR A 327 -21.92 9.57 7.64
N ASP A 328 -21.78 8.26 7.46
CA ASP A 328 -22.87 7.38 7.00
C ASP A 328 -23.53 6.62 8.17
N LYS A 329 -23.08 6.84 9.40
CA LYS A 329 -23.54 6.16 10.62
C LYS A 329 -23.60 4.65 10.47
N SER A 330 -22.56 4.07 9.86
CA SER A 330 -22.50 2.65 9.52
C SER A 330 -21.26 1.96 10.05
N TRP A 331 -21.43 0.67 10.39
CA TRP A 331 -20.39 -0.19 10.92
C TRP A 331 -19.88 -1.14 9.83
N TYR A 332 -18.56 -1.30 9.75
CA TYR A 332 -17.87 -2.32 8.95
C TYR A 332 -17.13 -3.25 9.91
N ARG A 333 -17.31 -4.55 9.74
CA ARG A 333 -16.88 -5.57 10.69
C ARG A 333 -16.22 -6.71 9.98
N PHE A 334 -15.00 -7.05 10.43
CA PHE A 334 -14.20 -8.15 9.94
C PHE A 334 -13.65 -8.92 11.13
N ILE A 335 -13.72 -10.23 11.06
CA ILE A 335 -13.08 -11.14 12.02
C ILE A 335 -12.23 -12.08 11.20
N ASP A 336 -10.99 -12.30 11.61
CA ASP A 336 -10.10 -13.25 11.01
C ASP A 336 -9.57 -14.27 12.03
N PHE A 337 -9.48 -15.49 11.57
CA PHE A 337 -8.77 -16.56 12.25
C PHE A 337 -7.63 -17.01 11.35
N GLN A 338 -6.41 -16.98 11.87
CA GLN A 338 -5.20 -17.41 11.18
C GLN A 338 -4.63 -18.65 11.87
N ARG A 339 -4.22 -19.63 11.08
CA ARG A 339 -3.44 -20.78 11.55
C ARG A 339 -2.18 -20.90 10.71
N GLN A 340 -1.03 -20.96 11.38
CA GLN A 340 0.25 -21.18 10.74
C GLN A 340 0.72 -22.61 10.98
N SER A 341 1.19 -23.28 9.93
CA SER A 341 1.77 -24.63 9.98
C SER A 341 2.93 -24.71 8.98
N ASP A 342 4.18 -24.75 9.47
CA ASP A 342 5.38 -24.71 8.64
C ASP A 342 5.33 -23.59 7.59
N ASN A 343 5.34 -23.99 6.32
CA ASN A 343 5.28 -23.06 5.18
C ASN A 343 3.86 -22.63 4.81
N TRP A 344 2.83 -23.21 5.43
CA TRP A 344 1.44 -22.91 5.16
C TRP A 344 0.85 -21.95 6.17
N THR A 345 0.04 -21.01 5.69
CA THR A 345 -0.82 -20.16 6.53
C THR A 345 -2.24 -20.24 6.00
N TYR A 346 -3.17 -20.58 6.85
CA TYR A 346 -4.60 -20.66 6.54
C TYR A 346 -5.32 -19.51 7.20
N TYR A 347 -6.23 -18.90 6.46
CA TYR A 347 -7.06 -17.80 6.94
C TYR A 347 -8.54 -18.12 6.73
N LEU A 348 -9.33 -17.78 7.74
CA LEU A 348 -10.79 -17.74 7.70
C LEU A 348 -11.21 -16.30 8.01
N PHE A 349 -11.93 -15.65 7.11
CA PHE A 349 -12.47 -14.31 7.29
C PHE A 349 -14.00 -14.38 7.36
N LEU A 350 -14.56 -13.64 8.31
CA LEU A 350 -15.98 -13.36 8.41
C LEU A 350 -16.19 -11.86 8.31
N PHE A 351 -17.18 -11.44 7.56
CA PHE A 351 -17.48 -10.02 7.43
C PHE A 351 -19.00 -9.77 7.40
N TRP A 352 -19.41 -8.62 7.94
CA TRP A 352 -20.78 -8.10 7.79
C TRP A 352 -20.75 -6.58 7.77
N ASN A 353 -21.00 -6.04 6.60
CA ASN A 353 -20.83 -4.66 6.24
C ASN A 353 -22.11 -4.12 5.60
N PRO A 354 -22.25 -2.81 5.44
CA PRO A 354 -23.24 -2.22 4.56
C PRO A 354 -23.09 -2.70 3.11
N ASP A 355 -24.16 -2.62 2.33
CA ASP A 355 -24.16 -3.03 0.92
C ASP A 355 -23.25 -2.15 0.04
N ARG A 356 -22.89 -0.97 0.53
CA ARG A 356 -21.89 -0.08 -0.11
C ARG A 356 -20.73 0.13 0.84
N ILE A 357 -19.52 -0.17 0.38
CA ILE A 357 -18.29 0.11 1.13
C ILE A 357 -17.68 1.40 0.60
N LEU A 358 -17.56 2.41 1.47
CA LEU A 358 -17.00 3.72 1.15
C LEU A 358 -15.53 3.86 1.58
N ILE A 359 -15.03 2.95 2.41
CA ILE A 359 -13.63 2.87 2.85
C ILE A 359 -12.87 2.10 1.77
N TYR A 360 -11.74 2.63 1.31
CA TYR A 360 -10.94 2.04 0.25
C TYR A 360 -11.73 1.79 -1.05
N ASN A 361 -12.29 2.87 -1.60
CA ASN A 361 -13.03 2.80 -2.86
C ASN A 361 -12.11 2.30 -3.99
N THR A 362 -12.19 1.02 -4.29
CA THR A 362 -11.39 0.36 -5.34
C THR A 362 -11.95 0.58 -6.74
N GLY A 363 -12.99 1.38 -6.89
CA GLY A 363 -13.66 1.61 -8.18
C GLY A 363 -14.46 0.40 -8.72
N ASN A 364 -14.43 -0.74 -8.03
CA ASN A 364 -15.18 -1.93 -8.41
C ASN A 364 -16.58 -1.93 -7.77
N GLU A 365 -17.61 -1.86 -8.58
CA GLU A 365 -19.01 -2.04 -8.14
C GLU A 365 -19.27 -3.43 -7.51
N ASN A 366 -18.41 -4.39 -7.79
CA ASN A 366 -18.51 -5.78 -7.32
C ASN A 366 -17.64 -6.07 -6.08
N ASN A 367 -17.62 -5.17 -5.12
CA ASN A 367 -16.85 -5.40 -3.89
C ASN A 367 -17.39 -6.61 -3.12
N MET A 368 -16.57 -7.67 -3.01
CA MET A 368 -16.92 -8.93 -2.34
C MET A 368 -17.22 -8.75 -0.85
N PHE A 369 -16.63 -7.73 -0.22
CA PHE A 369 -16.81 -7.43 1.21
C PHE A 369 -18.04 -6.56 1.52
N ALA A 370 -18.82 -6.15 0.52
CA ALA A 370 -20.08 -5.46 0.73
C ALA A 370 -21.16 -6.47 1.14
N GLY A 371 -21.90 -6.21 2.24
CA GLY A 371 -22.85 -7.16 2.78
C GLY A 371 -22.25 -8.14 3.80
N LYS A 372 -22.66 -9.40 3.77
CA LYS A 372 -22.24 -10.43 4.74
C LYS A 372 -21.63 -11.63 4.04
N GLY A 373 -20.57 -12.18 4.60
CA GLY A 373 -19.95 -13.34 3.97
C GLY A 373 -18.78 -13.94 4.72
N ILE A 374 -18.17 -14.89 4.04
CA ILE A 374 -17.04 -15.69 4.52
C ILE A 374 -16.01 -15.80 3.40
N GLN A 375 -14.73 -15.78 3.74
CA GLN A 375 -13.64 -16.07 2.82
C GLN A 375 -12.64 -17.03 3.48
N LEU A 376 -12.22 -18.01 2.72
CA LEU A 376 -11.13 -18.93 3.07
C LEU A 376 -9.93 -18.59 2.18
N MET A 377 -8.72 -18.62 2.75
CA MET A 377 -7.49 -18.46 2.00
C MET A 377 -6.41 -19.40 2.55
N ALA A 378 -5.66 -20.01 1.65
CA ALA A 378 -4.47 -20.79 1.99
C ALA A 378 -3.26 -20.16 1.29
N VAL A 379 -2.19 -19.99 2.03
CA VAL A 379 -0.94 -19.35 1.57
C VAL A 379 0.21 -20.30 1.81
N TYR A 380 1.02 -20.54 0.79
CA TYR A 380 2.25 -21.33 0.86
C TYR A 380 3.46 -20.42 0.58
N ASN A 381 4.43 -20.41 1.49
CA ASN A 381 5.69 -19.67 1.34
C ASN A 381 6.84 -20.68 1.11
N PHE A 382 7.69 -20.44 0.10
CA PHE A 382 8.81 -21.31 -0.27
C PHE A 382 10.12 -20.57 -0.52
#